data_ee308d4c3fdadb59804a5906091d7ca8
#
_entry.id   ee308d4c3fdadb59804a5906091d7ca8
#
_cell.length_a   1.000
_cell.length_b   1.000
_cell.length_c   1.000
_cell.angle_alpha   90.00
_cell.angle_beta   90.00
_cell.angle_gamma   90.00
#
_symmetry.space_group_name_H-M   'P 1'
#
loop_
_entity.id
_entity.type
_entity.pdbx_description
1 polymer ?
#
loop_
_entity_poly.entity_id
_entity_poly.type
_entity_poly.pdbx_seq_one_letter_code
_entity_poly.pdbx_strand_id
1 'polypeptide(L)'
;VGGGSGWINSMIQSFPNIEFIVLAIVANRSMRGKFKYELPDNLTEVYEVYLEDYEWKTGVRYRDVHLNQEEYRQMRNMILNQDTDWNVIFDLFHDKIRSVNDFLMGKDFFHIVRECYEMKYANIIFSDFLWTVRSIYLPLMLVLKMDVPEADLYHCVATGYAGVLGSMAKHFHGSSLLISEHGIYTREREEEIIKAEWVRGIYKNMWIAQFKKMSLLAYRQADMVTSLYEHAKKLQIELGCPPEKIQVTPNGI
;
A
#
# COMPACT_ATOMS: atom_id res chain seq x y z
N VAL A 1 -12.86 -12.77 -2.90
CA VAL A 1 -12.60 -14.16 -2.53
C VAL A 1 -12.01 -14.86 -3.75
N GLY A 2 -10.73 -14.58 -4.04
CA GLY A 2 -10.01 -15.12 -5.19
C GLY A 2 -9.13 -16.32 -4.81
N GLY A 3 -8.46 -16.96 -5.80
CA GLY A 3 -7.56 -18.09 -5.60
C GLY A 3 -6.39 -17.85 -4.62
N GLY A 4 -6.05 -16.59 -4.35
CA GLY A 4 -4.96 -16.22 -3.42
C GLY A 4 -5.15 -16.70 -1.97
N SER A 5 -6.37 -16.68 -1.42
CA SER A 5 -6.58 -17.15 -0.04
C SER A 5 -6.40 -18.66 0.12
N GLY A 6 -6.78 -19.45 -0.91
CA GLY A 6 -6.54 -20.90 -0.92
C GLY A 6 -5.04 -21.19 -1.02
N TRP A 7 -4.32 -20.46 -1.85
CA TRP A 7 -2.88 -20.61 -2.00
C TRP A 7 -2.13 -20.30 -0.70
N ILE A 8 -2.49 -19.19 -0.01
CA ILE A 8 -1.90 -18.83 1.29
C ILE A 8 -2.13 -19.95 2.31
N ASN A 9 -3.36 -20.46 2.41
CA ASN A 9 -3.68 -21.54 3.34
C ASN A 9 -2.85 -22.80 3.05
N SER A 10 -2.75 -23.21 1.77
CA SER A 10 -1.93 -24.35 1.36
C SER A 10 -0.44 -24.13 1.62
N MET A 11 0.06 -22.91 1.43
CA MET A 11 1.44 -22.55 1.72
C MET A 11 1.73 -22.70 3.22
N ILE A 12 0.89 -22.14 4.09
CA ILE A 12 1.08 -22.24 5.54
C ILE A 12 1.10 -23.70 5.99
N GLN A 13 0.15 -24.52 5.50
CA GLN A 13 0.08 -25.96 5.82
C GLN A 13 1.31 -26.75 5.31
N SER A 14 1.94 -26.29 4.21
CA SER A 14 3.11 -26.96 3.62
C SER A 14 4.39 -26.75 4.42
N PHE A 15 4.42 -25.78 5.34
CA PHE A 15 5.59 -25.45 6.17
C PHE A 15 5.29 -25.57 7.67
N PRO A 16 5.03 -26.78 8.19
CA PRO A 16 4.57 -26.97 9.59
C PRO A 16 5.60 -26.54 10.65
N ASN A 17 6.86 -26.39 10.28
CA ASN A 17 7.93 -25.95 11.18
C ASN A 17 8.18 -24.43 11.17
N ILE A 18 7.36 -23.67 10.44
CA ILE A 18 7.43 -22.21 10.36
C ILE A 18 6.18 -21.66 11.05
N GLU A 19 6.37 -20.69 11.94
CA GLU A 19 5.28 -19.93 12.53
C GLU A 19 4.89 -18.79 11.59
N PHE A 20 3.60 -18.64 11.34
CA PHE A 20 3.07 -17.61 10.47
C PHE A 20 2.24 -16.58 11.23
N ILE A 21 2.45 -15.32 10.88
CA ILE A 21 1.60 -14.19 11.26
C ILE A 21 1.01 -13.62 9.97
N VAL A 22 -0.30 -13.48 9.91
CA VAL A 22 -0.97 -12.91 8.73
C VAL A 22 -1.40 -11.48 9.00
N LEU A 23 -0.97 -10.55 8.13
CA LEU A 23 -1.50 -9.19 8.09
C LEU A 23 -2.46 -9.08 6.91
N ALA A 24 -3.75 -9.00 7.23
CA ALA A 24 -4.82 -8.93 6.24
C ALA A 24 -5.30 -7.50 6.03
N ILE A 25 -5.25 -7.03 4.79
CA ILE A 25 -5.83 -5.74 4.39
C ILE A 25 -7.25 -6.02 3.91
N VAL A 26 -8.23 -5.53 4.65
CA VAL A 26 -9.65 -5.85 4.48
C VAL A 26 -10.44 -4.57 4.17
N ALA A 27 -11.48 -4.67 3.34
CA ALA A 27 -12.27 -3.50 2.99
C ALA A 27 -12.97 -2.92 4.23
N ASN A 28 -13.75 -3.72 4.95
CA ASN A 28 -14.55 -3.24 6.09
C ASN A 28 -14.63 -4.25 7.23
N ARG A 29 -15.04 -3.79 8.41
CA ARG A 29 -15.12 -4.58 9.65
C ARG A 29 -16.20 -5.67 9.65
N SER A 30 -17.14 -5.63 8.72
CA SER A 30 -18.15 -6.68 8.60
C SER A 30 -17.55 -8.07 8.29
N MET A 31 -16.32 -8.08 7.77
CA MET A 31 -15.54 -9.28 7.47
C MET A 31 -14.66 -9.76 8.63
N ARG A 32 -14.63 -9.04 9.75
CA ARG A 32 -13.78 -9.35 10.90
C ARG A 32 -14.00 -10.77 11.40
N GLY A 33 -12.90 -11.52 11.53
CA GLY A 33 -12.92 -12.88 12.08
C GLY A 33 -13.65 -13.90 11.21
N LYS A 34 -14.03 -13.56 9.98
CA LYS A 34 -14.66 -14.49 9.04
C LYS A 34 -13.60 -15.17 8.18
N PHE A 35 -13.15 -16.32 8.63
CA PHE A 35 -12.20 -17.13 7.88
C PHE A 35 -12.94 -18.14 7.00
N LYS A 36 -12.46 -18.29 5.76
CA LYS A 36 -13.02 -19.24 4.78
C LYS A 36 -12.57 -20.68 5.06
N TYR A 37 -11.41 -20.83 5.69
CA TYR A 37 -10.76 -22.12 5.97
C TYR A 37 -10.52 -22.24 7.47
N GLU A 38 -10.39 -23.48 7.96
CA GLU A 38 -9.81 -23.72 9.28
C GLU A 38 -8.38 -23.18 9.30
N LEU A 39 -8.05 -22.47 10.37
CA LEU A 39 -6.73 -21.89 10.50
C LEU A 39 -5.73 -22.99 10.86
N PRO A 40 -4.61 -23.12 10.15
CA PRO A 40 -3.56 -24.09 10.49
C PRO A 40 -2.95 -23.81 11.87
N ASP A 41 -2.50 -24.85 12.57
CA ASP A 41 -1.94 -24.75 13.93
C ASP A 41 -0.69 -23.85 14.01
N ASN A 42 0.05 -23.74 12.92
CA ASN A 42 1.24 -22.88 12.79
C ASN A 42 0.94 -21.44 12.37
N LEU A 43 -0.33 -21.06 12.22
CA LEU A 43 -0.75 -19.66 12.10
C LEU A 43 -1.04 -19.12 13.50
N THR A 44 -0.10 -18.35 14.05
CA THR A 44 -0.14 -17.90 15.44
C THR A 44 -0.98 -16.64 15.65
N GLU A 45 -0.94 -15.71 14.69
CA GLU A 45 -1.64 -14.43 14.83
C GLU A 45 -2.21 -13.94 13.50
N VAL A 46 -3.32 -13.21 13.57
CA VAL A 46 -3.94 -12.53 12.43
C VAL A 46 -4.22 -11.07 12.81
N TYR A 47 -3.60 -10.15 12.10
CA TYR A 47 -3.84 -8.70 12.19
C TYR A 47 -4.68 -8.25 11.00
N GLU A 48 -5.65 -7.40 11.24
CA GLU A 48 -6.53 -6.88 10.18
C GLU A 48 -6.49 -5.34 10.17
N VAL A 49 -6.30 -4.76 8.98
CA VAL A 49 -6.48 -3.33 8.74
C VAL A 49 -7.67 -3.10 7.81
N TYR A 50 -8.54 -2.16 8.18
CA TYR A 50 -9.78 -1.86 7.46
C TYR A 50 -9.65 -0.53 6.75
N LEU A 51 -9.75 -0.53 5.41
CA LEU A 51 -9.48 0.65 4.58
C LEU A 51 -10.72 1.51 4.33
N GLU A 52 -11.93 0.93 4.40
CA GLU A 52 -13.19 1.60 4.07
C GLU A 52 -13.98 2.06 5.31
N ASP A 53 -13.66 1.57 6.50
CA ASP A 53 -14.37 1.89 7.74
C ASP A 53 -13.84 3.18 8.41
N TYR A 54 -13.40 4.13 7.60
CA TYR A 54 -12.87 5.38 8.12
C TYR A 54 -13.95 6.45 8.20
N GLU A 55 -14.23 6.92 9.42
CA GLU A 55 -15.13 8.03 9.65
C GLU A 55 -14.35 9.33 9.84
N TRP A 56 -14.62 10.30 8.97
CA TRP A 56 -14.08 11.65 9.12
C TRP A 56 -14.65 12.31 10.38
N LYS A 57 -13.78 12.62 11.33
CA LYS A 57 -14.18 13.35 12.54
C LYS A 57 -14.38 14.82 12.17
N THR A 58 -15.63 15.28 12.15
CA THR A 58 -15.99 16.67 11.93
C THR A 58 -16.27 17.38 13.26
N GLY A 59 -16.00 18.69 13.31
CA GLY A 59 -16.27 19.50 14.52
C GLY A 59 -15.29 19.29 15.68
N VAL A 60 -14.19 18.58 15.45
CA VAL A 60 -13.13 18.35 16.43
C VAL A 60 -11.96 19.30 16.14
N ARG A 61 -11.29 19.78 17.20
CA ARG A 61 -10.03 20.52 17.03
C ARG A 61 -8.94 19.53 16.61
N TYR A 62 -8.44 19.68 15.38
CA TYR A 62 -7.33 18.89 14.86
C TYR A 62 -6.03 19.30 15.55
N ARG A 63 -5.19 18.31 15.84
CA ARG A 63 -3.85 18.56 16.35
C ARG A 63 -2.96 18.90 15.17
N ASP A 64 -2.36 20.08 15.18
CA ASP A 64 -1.40 20.46 14.13
C ASP A 64 -0.17 19.53 14.19
N VAL A 65 0.17 18.97 13.04
CA VAL A 65 1.40 18.21 12.82
C VAL A 65 2.32 19.10 12.00
N HIS A 66 3.49 19.44 12.56
CA HIS A 66 4.47 20.26 11.87
C HIS A 66 5.52 19.40 11.20
N LEU A 67 5.58 19.48 9.88
CA LEU A 67 6.57 18.79 9.07
C LEU A 67 7.88 19.60 9.03
N ASN A 68 9.01 18.91 9.08
CA ASN A 68 10.28 19.54 8.74
C ASN A 68 10.38 19.69 7.19
N GLN A 69 11.41 20.37 6.73
CA GLN A 69 11.58 20.69 5.31
C GLN A 69 11.66 19.43 4.43
N GLU A 70 12.32 18.38 4.91
CA GLU A 70 12.47 17.12 4.18
C GLU A 70 11.17 16.34 4.11
N GLU A 71 10.48 16.17 5.24
CA GLU A 71 9.17 15.52 5.31
C GLU A 71 8.15 16.23 4.39
N TYR A 72 8.14 17.56 4.42
CA TYR A 72 7.28 18.37 3.55
C TYR A 72 7.61 18.12 2.08
N ARG A 73 8.89 18.14 1.70
CA ARG A 73 9.36 17.89 0.35
C ARG A 73 8.94 16.50 -0.13
N GLN A 74 9.13 15.45 0.68
CA GLN A 74 8.80 14.07 0.30
C GLN A 74 7.29 13.87 0.16
N MET A 75 6.48 14.43 1.03
CA MET A 75 5.01 14.42 0.90
C MET A 75 4.55 15.13 -0.38
N ARG A 76 5.14 16.27 -0.70
CA ARG A 76 4.86 16.99 -1.96
C ARG A 76 5.25 16.16 -3.19
N ASN A 77 6.44 15.59 -3.20
CA ASN A 77 6.93 14.73 -4.27
C ASN A 77 5.99 13.55 -4.51
N MET A 78 5.51 12.93 -3.43
CA MET A 78 4.56 11.84 -3.49
C MET A 78 3.25 12.25 -4.20
N ILE A 79 2.69 13.42 -3.89
CA ILE A 79 1.45 13.93 -4.52
C ILE A 79 1.70 14.31 -5.99
N LEU A 80 2.86 14.88 -6.32
CA LEU A 80 3.24 15.25 -7.68
C LEU A 80 3.68 14.07 -8.56
N ASN A 81 3.74 12.85 -8.02
CA ASN A 81 4.29 11.66 -8.67
C ASN A 81 5.76 11.82 -9.08
N GLN A 82 6.54 12.52 -8.26
CA GLN A 82 7.98 12.61 -8.35
C GLN A 82 8.65 11.51 -7.52
N ASP A 83 9.97 11.35 -7.70
CA ASP A 83 10.73 10.40 -6.89
C ASP A 83 10.64 10.77 -5.42
N THR A 84 10.35 9.76 -4.59
CA THR A 84 10.02 9.91 -3.17
C THR A 84 10.91 9.01 -2.34
N ASP A 85 11.57 9.58 -1.34
CA ASP A 85 12.25 8.80 -0.32
C ASP A 85 11.21 8.24 0.66
N TRP A 86 10.89 6.96 0.48
CA TRP A 86 9.90 6.27 1.30
C TRP A 86 10.36 6.04 2.74
N ASN A 87 11.66 6.00 3.00
CA ASN A 87 12.16 5.85 4.36
C ASN A 87 11.75 7.08 5.21
N VAL A 88 11.87 8.28 4.64
CA VAL A 88 11.37 9.51 5.30
C VAL A 88 9.87 9.44 5.56
N ILE A 89 9.09 8.89 4.63
CA ILE A 89 7.64 8.70 4.80
C ILE A 89 7.34 7.68 5.90
N PHE A 90 8.03 6.55 5.94
CA PHE A 90 7.86 5.54 6.98
C PHE A 90 8.15 6.12 8.37
N ASP A 91 9.30 6.78 8.54
CA ASP A 91 9.69 7.42 9.80
C ASP A 91 8.69 8.50 10.22
N LEU A 92 8.22 9.34 9.27
CA LEU A 92 7.22 10.36 9.53
C LEU A 92 5.93 9.76 10.12
N PHE A 93 5.41 8.69 9.50
CA PHE A 93 4.17 8.06 9.97
C PHE A 93 4.35 7.26 11.25
N HIS A 94 5.51 6.65 11.45
CA HIS A 94 5.81 5.92 12.68
C HIS A 94 5.97 6.88 13.87
N ASP A 95 6.84 7.88 13.74
CA ASP A 95 7.29 8.69 14.88
C ASP A 95 6.40 9.90 15.16
N LYS A 96 5.91 10.56 14.12
CA LYS A 96 5.29 11.88 14.25
C LYS A 96 3.79 11.89 14.03
N ILE A 97 3.26 11.19 13.03
CA ILE A 97 1.83 11.17 12.73
C ILE A 97 1.12 10.25 13.73
N ARG A 98 0.38 10.83 14.69
CA ARG A 98 -0.41 10.06 15.66
C ARG A 98 -1.82 9.72 15.16
N SER A 99 -2.38 10.60 14.35
CA SER A 99 -3.73 10.47 13.81
C SER A 99 -3.73 10.84 12.32
N VAL A 100 -4.19 9.91 11.49
CA VAL A 100 -4.35 10.14 10.04
C VAL A 100 -5.34 11.29 9.79
N ASN A 101 -6.43 11.37 10.59
CA ASN A 101 -7.40 12.45 10.48
C ASN A 101 -6.79 13.82 10.76
N ASP A 102 -6.00 13.95 11.84
CA ASP A 102 -5.38 15.22 12.20
C ASP A 102 -4.39 15.66 11.12
N PHE A 103 -3.66 14.73 10.54
CA PHE A 103 -2.72 15.04 9.46
C PHE A 103 -3.43 15.47 8.18
N LEU A 104 -4.38 14.66 7.68
CA LEU A 104 -5.11 14.94 6.44
C LEU A 104 -5.97 16.21 6.51
N MET A 105 -6.42 16.60 7.71
CA MET A 105 -7.19 17.82 7.95
C MET A 105 -6.31 18.97 8.45
N GLY A 106 -5.03 18.72 8.71
CA GLY A 106 -4.06 19.67 9.23
C GLY A 106 -3.59 20.71 8.20
N LYS A 107 -2.94 21.77 8.72
CA LYS A 107 -2.47 22.91 7.92
C LYS A 107 -1.37 22.53 6.95
N ASP A 108 -0.37 21.76 7.40
CA ASP A 108 0.76 21.39 6.54
C ASP A 108 0.31 20.55 5.36
N PHE A 109 -0.56 19.56 5.57
CA PHE A 109 -1.13 18.79 4.46
C PHE A 109 -1.93 19.68 3.49
N PHE A 110 -2.74 20.60 4.01
CA PHE A 110 -3.47 21.55 3.16
C PHE A 110 -2.52 22.42 2.33
N HIS A 111 -1.43 22.93 2.93
CA HIS A 111 -0.45 23.76 2.22
C HIS A 111 0.27 22.96 1.12
N ILE A 112 0.67 21.71 1.40
CA ILE A 112 1.26 20.82 0.41
C ILE A 112 0.30 20.60 -0.77
N VAL A 113 -0.96 20.27 -0.49
CA VAL A 113 -1.96 20.04 -1.54
C VAL A 113 -2.21 21.29 -2.36
N ARG A 114 -2.27 22.47 -1.72
CA ARG A 114 -2.41 23.74 -2.43
C ARG A 114 -1.22 24.03 -3.33
N GLU A 115 0.01 23.83 -2.85
CA GLU A 115 1.22 23.99 -3.66
C GLU A 115 1.23 23.03 -4.85
N CYS A 116 0.90 21.76 -4.66
CA CYS A 116 0.76 20.79 -5.74
C CYS A 116 -0.30 21.20 -6.78
N TYR A 117 -1.42 21.76 -6.31
CA TYR A 117 -2.47 22.26 -7.16
C TYR A 117 -1.96 23.42 -8.03
N GLU A 118 -1.32 24.42 -7.43
CA GLU A 118 -0.77 25.58 -8.13
C GLU A 118 0.30 25.18 -9.17
N MET A 119 1.11 24.17 -8.84
CA MET A 119 2.20 23.70 -9.73
C MET A 119 1.70 22.88 -10.93
N LYS A 120 0.64 22.10 -10.79
CA LYS A 120 0.31 21.06 -11.80
C LYS A 120 -1.19 20.95 -12.14
N TYR A 121 -2.07 21.37 -11.25
CA TYR A 121 -3.49 21.04 -11.34
C TYR A 121 -4.41 22.28 -11.32
N ALA A 122 -3.89 23.47 -11.57
CA ALA A 122 -4.61 24.74 -11.51
C ALA A 122 -5.77 24.88 -12.52
N ASN A 123 -5.90 23.94 -13.44
CA ASN A 123 -6.96 23.89 -14.46
C ASN A 123 -8.21 23.12 -14.04
N ILE A 124 -8.24 22.58 -12.81
CA ILE A 124 -9.40 21.87 -12.25
C ILE A 124 -9.90 22.58 -10.98
N ILE A 125 -11.04 22.16 -10.46
CA ILE A 125 -11.62 22.74 -9.24
C ILE A 125 -10.81 22.31 -8.01
N PHE A 126 -10.31 23.26 -7.21
CA PHE A 126 -9.45 22.99 -6.06
C PHE A 126 -10.11 22.10 -5.01
N SER A 127 -11.40 22.31 -4.70
CA SER A 127 -12.10 21.46 -3.72
C SER A 127 -12.13 20.00 -4.15
N ASP A 128 -12.38 19.75 -5.42
CA ASP A 128 -12.43 18.39 -5.97
C ASP A 128 -11.05 17.74 -5.96
N PHE A 129 -10.01 18.53 -6.29
CA PHE A 129 -8.62 18.08 -6.19
C PHE A 129 -8.24 17.73 -4.74
N LEU A 130 -8.53 18.61 -3.77
CA LEU A 130 -8.24 18.39 -2.36
C LEU A 130 -8.90 17.11 -1.83
N TRP A 131 -10.20 16.91 -2.12
CA TRP A 131 -10.90 15.70 -1.68
C TRP A 131 -10.42 14.45 -2.40
N THR A 132 -10.07 14.55 -3.67
CA THR A 132 -9.48 13.42 -4.42
C THR A 132 -8.14 13.02 -3.83
N VAL A 133 -7.25 13.98 -3.54
CA VAL A 133 -5.96 13.70 -2.89
C VAL A 133 -6.18 13.02 -1.54
N ARG A 134 -7.08 13.54 -0.71
CA ARG A 134 -7.44 12.90 0.58
C ARG A 134 -7.92 11.47 0.40
N SER A 135 -8.78 11.23 -0.58
CA SER A 135 -9.33 9.88 -0.86
C SER A 135 -8.25 8.91 -1.34
N ILE A 136 -7.33 9.35 -2.18
CA ILE A 136 -6.21 8.54 -2.67
C ILE A 136 -5.24 8.16 -1.55
N TYR A 137 -4.93 9.11 -0.67
CA TYR A 137 -3.89 8.93 0.35
C TYR A 137 -4.41 8.36 1.67
N LEU A 138 -5.69 8.47 1.97
CA LEU A 138 -6.27 7.91 3.19
C LEU A 138 -5.99 6.41 3.38
N PRO A 139 -6.27 5.52 2.42
CA PRO A 139 -5.97 4.09 2.59
C PRO A 139 -4.48 3.82 2.80
N LEU A 140 -3.62 4.51 2.06
CA LEU A 140 -2.17 4.41 2.22
C LEU A 140 -1.74 4.80 3.63
N MET A 141 -2.25 5.93 4.14
CA MET A 141 -1.89 6.42 5.47
C MET A 141 -2.39 5.51 6.60
N LEU A 142 -3.55 4.85 6.41
CA LEU A 142 -4.03 3.82 7.34
C LEU A 142 -3.08 2.61 7.38
N VAL A 143 -2.57 2.19 6.23
CA VAL A 143 -1.56 1.13 6.15
C VAL A 143 -0.25 1.55 6.81
N LEU A 144 0.22 2.78 6.57
CA LEU A 144 1.46 3.33 7.17
C LEU A 144 1.37 3.48 8.70
N LYS A 145 0.17 3.45 9.27
CA LYS A 145 -0.05 3.48 10.74
C LYS A 145 -0.18 2.10 11.37
N MET A 146 -0.03 1.03 10.61
CA MET A 146 0.00 -0.30 11.20
C MET A 146 1.31 -0.56 11.94
N ASP A 147 1.18 -1.10 13.14
CA ASP A 147 2.31 -1.74 13.81
C ASP A 147 2.52 -3.11 13.17
N VAL A 148 3.71 -3.30 12.60
CA VAL A 148 4.08 -4.57 11.95
C VAL A 148 4.91 -5.38 12.93
N PRO A 149 4.49 -6.60 13.30
CA PRO A 149 5.26 -7.46 14.18
C PRO A 149 6.61 -7.83 13.55
N GLU A 150 7.63 -7.97 14.38
CA GLU A 150 8.94 -8.45 13.95
C GLU A 150 8.85 -9.90 13.45
N ALA A 151 9.51 -10.19 12.34
CA ALA A 151 9.58 -11.52 11.74
C ALA A 151 10.90 -11.70 10.98
N ASP A 152 11.32 -12.94 10.79
CA ASP A 152 12.54 -13.27 10.05
C ASP A 152 12.39 -12.99 8.55
N LEU A 153 11.16 -13.12 8.02
CA LEU A 153 10.83 -12.92 6.62
C LEU A 153 9.44 -12.30 6.48
N TYR A 154 9.33 -11.28 5.66
CA TYR A 154 8.05 -10.74 5.21
C TYR A 154 7.74 -11.26 3.82
N HIS A 155 6.56 -11.86 3.66
CA HIS A 155 6.10 -12.39 2.38
C HIS A 155 4.81 -11.73 1.95
N CYS A 156 4.88 -10.86 0.95
CA CYS A 156 3.72 -10.20 0.37
C CYS A 156 3.20 -10.99 -0.83
N VAL A 157 1.91 -11.29 -0.84
CA VAL A 157 1.25 -12.03 -1.94
C VAL A 157 0.70 -11.12 -3.03
N ALA A 158 0.96 -9.84 -2.92
CA ALA A 158 0.68 -8.80 -3.91
C ALA A 158 1.59 -7.60 -3.68
N THR A 159 1.73 -6.75 -4.67
CA THR A 159 2.25 -5.38 -4.51
C THR A 159 1.18 -4.46 -3.90
N GLY A 160 1.15 -3.17 -4.23
CA GLY A 160 0.17 -2.23 -3.69
C GLY A 160 0.29 -2.04 -2.19
N TYR A 161 -0.81 -2.02 -1.46
CA TYR A 161 -0.81 -1.79 -0.01
C TYR A 161 -0.04 -2.86 0.77
N ALA A 162 -0.12 -4.12 0.37
CA ALA A 162 0.65 -5.21 0.98
C ALA A 162 2.15 -4.99 0.77
N GLY A 163 2.56 -4.60 -0.45
CA GLY A 163 3.94 -4.27 -0.75
C GLY A 163 4.47 -3.06 0.01
N VAL A 164 3.64 -2.04 0.25
CA VAL A 164 3.99 -0.89 1.12
C VAL A 164 4.23 -1.37 2.54
N LEU A 165 3.35 -2.21 3.07
CA LEU A 165 3.46 -2.77 4.42
C LEU A 165 4.72 -3.61 4.59
N GLY A 166 5.02 -4.49 3.63
CA GLY A 166 6.24 -5.28 3.62
C GLY A 166 7.51 -4.43 3.49
N SER A 167 7.47 -3.38 2.68
CA SER A 167 8.57 -2.42 2.55
C SER A 167 8.85 -1.66 3.84
N MET A 168 7.78 -1.23 4.51
CA MET A 168 7.85 -0.58 5.83
C MET A 168 8.39 -1.53 6.89
N ALA A 169 7.91 -2.77 6.92
CA ALA A 169 8.40 -3.80 7.82
C ALA A 169 9.90 -4.06 7.65
N LYS A 170 10.36 -4.20 6.41
CA LYS A 170 11.79 -4.33 6.09
C LYS A 170 12.60 -3.12 6.58
N HIS A 171 12.08 -1.89 6.40
CA HIS A 171 12.74 -0.67 6.86
C HIS A 171 12.98 -0.68 8.37
N PHE A 172 11.96 -1.05 9.17
CA PHE A 172 12.08 -1.00 10.63
C PHE A 172 12.78 -2.21 11.25
N HIS A 173 12.62 -3.39 10.68
CA HIS A 173 13.14 -4.63 11.28
C HIS A 173 14.38 -5.20 10.57
N GLY A 174 14.70 -4.74 9.35
CA GLY A 174 15.87 -5.19 8.59
C GLY A 174 15.75 -6.59 7.99
N SER A 175 14.60 -7.25 8.13
CA SER A 175 14.36 -8.61 7.63
C SER A 175 14.14 -8.64 6.13
N SER A 176 14.28 -9.82 5.51
CA SER A 176 14.10 -10.00 4.07
C SER A 176 12.65 -9.81 3.64
N LEU A 177 12.44 -9.32 2.42
CA LEU A 177 11.14 -9.13 1.79
C LEU A 177 11.01 -9.96 0.52
N LEU A 178 10.07 -10.90 0.51
CA LEU A 178 9.66 -11.70 -0.64
C LEU A 178 8.30 -11.19 -1.16
N ILE A 179 8.16 -11.09 -2.47
CA ILE A 179 6.88 -10.78 -3.13
C ILE A 179 6.52 -11.93 -4.06
N SER A 180 5.33 -12.50 -3.88
CA SER A 180 4.75 -13.51 -4.78
C SER A 180 3.46 -12.96 -5.38
N GLU A 181 3.52 -12.48 -6.61
CA GLU A 181 2.38 -11.85 -7.27
C GLU A 181 1.62 -12.85 -8.13
N HIS A 182 0.37 -13.17 -7.75
CA HIS A 182 -0.49 -14.11 -8.46
C HIS A 182 -1.32 -13.47 -9.58
N GLY A 183 -1.53 -12.17 -9.50
CA GLY A 183 -2.08 -11.31 -10.54
C GLY A 183 -1.27 -10.02 -10.55
N ILE A 184 -1.26 -9.30 -11.65
CA ILE A 184 -0.52 -8.02 -11.72
C ILE A 184 -1.37 -6.92 -11.09
N TYR A 185 -1.17 -6.67 -9.79
CA TYR A 185 -1.93 -5.71 -8.98
C TYR A 185 -2.18 -4.38 -9.70
N THR A 186 -1.12 -3.79 -10.27
CA THR A 186 -1.21 -2.51 -10.98
C THR A 186 -2.17 -2.58 -12.15
N ARG A 187 -2.15 -3.67 -12.93
CA ARG A 187 -3.04 -3.86 -14.09
C ARG A 187 -4.49 -4.05 -13.65
N GLU A 188 -4.73 -4.83 -12.63
CA GLU A 188 -6.07 -5.06 -12.08
C GLU A 188 -6.68 -3.75 -11.58
N ARG A 189 -5.92 -2.96 -10.81
CA ARG A 189 -6.36 -1.65 -10.32
C ARG A 189 -6.55 -0.63 -11.44
N GLU A 190 -5.68 -0.61 -12.44
CA GLU A 190 -5.82 0.25 -13.61
C GLU A 190 -7.13 -0.04 -14.37
N GLU A 191 -7.44 -1.32 -14.62
CA GLU A 191 -8.68 -1.73 -15.26
C GLU A 191 -9.92 -1.34 -14.45
N GLU A 192 -9.90 -1.52 -13.14
CA GLU A 192 -11.00 -1.12 -12.25
C GLU A 192 -11.24 0.39 -12.30
N ILE A 193 -10.18 1.20 -12.23
CA ILE A 193 -10.31 2.66 -12.30
C ILE A 193 -10.78 3.12 -13.68
N ILE A 194 -10.32 2.48 -14.76
CA ILE A 194 -10.79 2.81 -16.11
C ILE A 194 -12.29 2.55 -16.24
N LYS A 195 -12.79 1.44 -15.68
CA LYS A 195 -14.21 1.05 -15.70
C LYS A 195 -15.06 1.83 -14.68
N ALA A 196 -14.45 2.45 -13.66
CA ALA A 196 -15.16 3.13 -12.59
C ALA A 196 -15.90 4.38 -13.11
N GLU A 197 -17.17 4.52 -12.76
CA GLU A 197 -18.01 5.67 -13.11
C GLU A 197 -17.88 6.81 -12.10
N TRP A 198 -17.50 6.50 -10.86
CA TRP A 198 -17.36 7.48 -9.77
C TRP A 198 -16.09 8.36 -9.87
N VAL A 199 -15.10 7.94 -10.71
CA VAL A 199 -13.88 8.71 -10.99
C VAL A 199 -13.86 9.13 -12.45
N ARG A 200 -13.58 10.41 -12.72
CA ARG A 200 -13.58 10.95 -14.09
C ARG A 200 -12.32 11.73 -14.43
N GLY A 201 -11.98 11.77 -15.71
CA GLY A 201 -10.94 12.64 -16.25
C GLY A 201 -9.57 12.42 -15.60
N ILE A 202 -8.91 13.53 -15.25
CA ILE A 202 -7.55 13.54 -14.67
C ILE A 202 -7.45 12.76 -13.35
N TYR A 203 -8.54 12.64 -12.60
CA TYR A 203 -8.55 11.93 -11.34
C TYR A 203 -8.31 10.41 -11.50
N LYS A 204 -8.73 9.81 -12.64
CA LYS A 204 -8.37 8.41 -12.97
C LYS A 204 -6.86 8.25 -13.05
N ASN A 205 -6.18 9.17 -13.72
CA ASN A 205 -4.73 9.14 -13.86
C ASN A 205 -4.01 9.28 -12.51
N MET A 206 -4.56 10.07 -11.58
CA MET A 206 -4.00 10.23 -10.24
C MET A 206 -4.08 8.91 -9.44
N TRP A 207 -5.22 8.20 -9.48
CA TRP A 207 -5.39 6.89 -8.85
C TRP A 207 -4.44 5.84 -9.45
N ILE A 208 -4.37 5.76 -10.78
CA ILE A 208 -3.49 4.83 -11.49
C ILE A 208 -2.03 5.09 -11.15
N ALA A 209 -1.61 6.36 -11.12
CA ALA A 209 -0.25 6.75 -10.75
C ALA A 209 0.08 6.34 -9.31
N GLN A 210 -0.87 6.45 -8.38
CA GLN A 210 -0.68 5.99 -7.00
C GLN A 210 -0.48 4.48 -6.91
N PHE A 211 -1.26 3.68 -7.62
CA PHE A 211 -1.08 2.22 -7.65
C PHE A 211 0.27 1.81 -8.25
N LYS A 212 0.69 2.45 -9.35
CA LYS A 212 2.01 2.25 -9.97
C LYS A 212 3.15 2.57 -9.00
N LYS A 213 3.04 3.67 -8.26
CA LYS A 213 4.03 4.09 -7.27
C LYS A 213 4.21 3.07 -6.14
N MET A 214 3.11 2.55 -5.59
CA MET A 214 3.16 1.53 -4.54
C MET A 214 3.78 0.23 -5.04
N SER A 215 3.45 -0.21 -6.26
CA SER A 215 4.06 -1.41 -6.84
C SER A 215 5.55 -1.21 -7.13
N LEU A 216 5.95 -0.05 -7.62
CA LEU A 216 7.35 0.28 -7.86
C LEU A 216 8.17 0.28 -6.56
N LEU A 217 7.62 0.85 -5.48
CA LEU A 217 8.22 0.76 -4.15
C LEU A 217 8.46 -0.69 -3.75
N ALA A 218 7.42 -1.52 -3.82
CA ALA A 218 7.47 -2.92 -3.44
C ALA A 218 8.55 -3.69 -4.22
N TYR A 219 8.59 -3.53 -5.54
CA TYR A 219 9.61 -4.17 -6.38
C TYR A 219 11.04 -3.71 -6.05
N ARG A 220 11.24 -2.42 -5.78
CA ARG A 220 12.57 -1.88 -5.43
C ARG A 220 13.04 -2.40 -4.07
N GLN A 221 12.15 -2.51 -3.09
CA GLN A 221 12.46 -2.95 -1.73
C GLN A 221 12.57 -4.46 -1.59
N ALA A 222 11.90 -5.23 -2.44
CA ALA A 222 11.97 -6.69 -2.41
C ALA A 222 13.42 -7.20 -2.57
N ASP A 223 13.75 -8.25 -1.84
CA ASP A 223 14.97 -9.02 -2.06
C ASP A 223 14.75 -10.03 -3.19
N MET A 224 13.53 -10.55 -3.30
CA MET A 224 13.11 -11.47 -4.35
C MET A 224 11.65 -11.25 -4.72
N VAL A 225 11.37 -11.42 -6.01
CA VAL A 225 10.02 -11.42 -6.56
C VAL A 225 9.77 -12.73 -7.31
N THR A 226 8.63 -13.37 -7.09
CA THR A 226 8.23 -14.54 -7.87
C THR A 226 7.06 -14.21 -8.78
N SER A 227 7.09 -14.75 -9.97
CA SER A 227 6.06 -14.64 -10.99
C SER A 227 5.56 -16.01 -11.42
N LEU A 228 4.29 -16.15 -11.79
CA LEU A 228 3.72 -17.45 -12.14
C LEU A 228 4.18 -17.96 -13.52
N TYR A 229 4.47 -17.05 -14.46
CA TYR A 229 4.85 -17.40 -15.84
C TYR A 229 5.61 -16.24 -16.52
N GLU A 230 6.32 -16.56 -17.59
CA GLU A 230 7.21 -15.63 -18.29
C GLU A 230 6.54 -14.34 -18.79
N HIS A 231 5.29 -14.41 -19.23
CA HIS A 231 4.59 -13.20 -19.66
C HIS A 231 4.31 -12.25 -18.48
N ALA A 232 3.89 -12.77 -17.33
CA ALA A 232 3.71 -11.96 -16.12
C ALA A 232 5.03 -11.34 -15.67
N LYS A 233 6.14 -12.11 -15.67
CA LYS A 233 7.48 -11.59 -15.39
C LYS A 233 7.86 -10.40 -16.27
N LYS A 234 7.60 -10.48 -17.58
CA LYS A 234 7.86 -9.37 -18.51
C LYS A 234 7.06 -8.12 -18.13
N LEU A 235 5.77 -8.27 -17.83
CA LEU A 235 4.93 -7.15 -17.39
C LEU A 235 5.42 -6.54 -16.08
N GLN A 236 5.85 -7.35 -15.12
CA GLN A 236 6.41 -6.86 -13.84
C GLN A 236 7.71 -6.08 -14.06
N ILE A 237 8.58 -6.52 -14.97
CA ILE A 237 9.79 -5.78 -15.36
C ILE A 237 9.42 -4.45 -16.03
N GLU A 238 8.45 -4.42 -16.94
CA GLU A 238 7.93 -3.18 -17.53
C GLU A 238 7.35 -2.20 -16.49
N LEU A 239 6.79 -2.72 -15.39
CA LEU A 239 6.30 -1.94 -14.26
C LEU A 239 7.42 -1.50 -13.28
N GLY A 240 8.66 -1.85 -13.55
CA GLY A 240 9.85 -1.41 -12.81
C GLY A 240 10.43 -2.42 -11.83
N CYS A 241 10.04 -3.70 -11.90
CA CYS A 241 10.72 -4.76 -11.16
C CYS A 241 12.12 -4.97 -11.71
N PRO A 242 13.19 -4.93 -10.88
CA PRO A 242 14.54 -5.24 -11.34
C PRO A 242 14.63 -6.68 -11.86
N PRO A 243 15.15 -6.89 -13.09
CA PRO A 243 15.19 -8.22 -13.72
C PRO A 243 15.96 -9.26 -12.91
N GLU A 244 16.99 -8.83 -12.17
CA GLU A 244 17.84 -9.69 -11.34
C GLU A 244 17.13 -10.20 -10.07
N LYS A 245 16.03 -9.56 -9.67
CA LYS A 245 15.28 -9.94 -8.46
C LYS A 245 14.12 -10.88 -8.74
N ILE A 246 13.72 -11.04 -10.01
CA ILE A 246 12.50 -11.76 -10.38
C ILE A 246 12.77 -13.09 -11.04
N GLN A 247 12.13 -14.14 -10.54
CA GLN A 247 12.14 -15.46 -11.16
C GLN A 247 10.73 -16.01 -11.37
N VAL A 248 10.58 -16.91 -12.33
CA VAL A 248 9.32 -17.63 -12.58
C VAL A 248 9.26 -18.83 -11.65
N THR A 249 8.16 -18.91 -10.90
CA THR A 249 7.83 -20.02 -10.01
C THR A 249 6.37 -20.41 -10.30
N PRO A 250 6.12 -21.35 -11.22
CA PRO A 250 4.76 -21.77 -11.55
C PRO A 250 4.07 -22.38 -10.33
N ASN A 251 2.73 -22.21 -10.26
CA ASN A 251 1.95 -23.00 -9.33
C ASN A 251 2.09 -24.49 -9.67
N GLY A 252 2.26 -25.32 -8.64
CA GLY A 252 2.19 -26.77 -8.79
C GLY A 252 0.79 -27.22 -9.25
N ILE A 253 0.74 -28.40 -9.85
CA ILE A 253 -0.52 -29.07 -10.25
C ILE A 253 -1.07 -29.82 -9.03
#